data_a9c5514a500399ba06c439e2b99e4046
#
_entry.id   a9c5514a500399ba06c439e2b99e4046
#
_cell.length_a   1.000
_cell.length_b   1.000
_cell.length_c   1.000
_cell.angle_alpha   90.00
_cell.angle_beta   90.00
_cell.angle_gamma   90.00
#
_symmetry.space_group_name_H-M   'P 1'
#
loop_
_entity.id
_entity.type
_entity.pdbx_description
1 polymer ?
#
loop_
_entity_poly.entity_id
_entity_poly.type
_entity_poly.pdbx_seq_one_letter_code
_entity_poly.pdbx_strand_id
1 'polypeptide(L)'
;MKENYSKSRAEEYILNNKDKLKDVYRPQYHFVTQIGWLNDPNGMCFYKGEYHLFYQYHPYSDEWGPMHWGHSKSDNLCNWIHLPIALAPDSEFDKDGCFSGTALVEDDKINLMYTGNLIVEAENKKYIQVQNIATSNDGINFNKYKYNPVID
;
A
#
# COMPACT_ATOMS: atom_id res chain seq x y z
N MET A 1 13.35 19.28 5.74
CA MET A 1 12.14 19.17 4.88
C MET A 1 11.57 17.79 5.12
N LYS A 2 10.27 17.67 5.46
CA LYS A 2 9.62 16.35 5.53
C LYS A 2 9.62 15.75 4.13
N GLU A 3 10.01 14.50 4.01
CA GLU A 3 9.92 13.80 2.74
C GLU A 3 8.46 13.68 2.30
N ASN A 4 8.18 13.96 1.05
CA ASN A 4 6.83 13.80 0.48
C ASN A 4 6.68 12.39 -0.08
N TYR A 5 5.93 11.54 0.59
CA TYR A 5 5.70 10.14 0.22
C TYR A 5 4.44 9.95 -0.65
N SER A 6 4.28 10.76 -1.70
CA SER A 6 3.14 10.63 -2.62
C SER A 6 3.19 9.34 -3.47
N LYS A 7 2.02 8.90 -3.97
CA LYS A 7 1.92 7.77 -4.91
C LYS A 7 2.82 7.97 -6.12
N SER A 8 2.77 9.13 -6.75
CA SER A 8 3.56 9.44 -7.96
C SER A 8 5.07 9.34 -7.70
N ARG A 9 5.55 9.82 -6.56
CA ARG A 9 6.96 9.70 -6.18
C ARG A 9 7.36 8.24 -5.98
N ALA A 10 6.50 7.45 -5.35
CA ALA A 10 6.76 6.03 -5.13
C ALA A 10 6.86 5.27 -6.46
N GLU A 11 5.94 5.51 -7.37
CA GLU A 11 5.91 4.90 -8.70
C GLU A 11 7.11 5.30 -9.55
N GLU A 12 7.48 6.58 -9.55
CA GLU A 12 8.68 7.07 -10.22
C GLU A 12 9.94 6.40 -9.66
N TYR A 13 10.05 6.28 -8.33
CA TYR A 13 11.18 5.61 -7.70
C TYR A 13 11.27 4.13 -8.11
N ILE A 14 10.15 3.40 -8.08
CA ILE A 14 10.07 2.01 -8.52
C ILE A 14 10.52 1.89 -9.98
N LEU A 15 9.95 2.69 -10.87
CA LEU A 15 10.26 2.68 -12.30
C LEU A 15 11.76 2.89 -12.57
N ASN A 16 12.37 3.83 -11.89
CA ASN A 16 13.79 4.19 -12.09
C ASN A 16 14.78 3.19 -11.47
N ASN A 17 14.33 2.28 -10.60
CA ASN A 17 15.22 1.41 -9.83
C ASN A 17 14.97 -0.09 -10.00
N LYS A 18 13.78 -0.53 -10.46
CA LYS A 18 13.45 -1.97 -10.58
C LYS A 18 14.43 -2.77 -11.43
N ASP A 19 14.96 -2.18 -12.51
CA ASP A 19 15.87 -2.86 -13.43
C ASP A 19 17.33 -2.91 -12.92
N LYS A 20 17.60 -2.28 -11.77
CA LYS A 20 18.93 -2.30 -11.12
C LYS A 20 19.12 -3.49 -10.19
N LEU A 21 18.05 -4.20 -9.85
CA LEU A 21 18.12 -5.38 -9.00
C LEU A 21 18.70 -6.57 -9.75
N LYS A 22 19.59 -7.32 -9.05
CA LYS A 22 20.09 -8.60 -9.54
C LYS A 22 19.17 -9.70 -9.03
N ASP A 23 18.42 -10.31 -9.93
CA ASP A 23 17.39 -11.33 -9.60
C ASP A 23 17.91 -12.73 -9.25
N VAL A 24 19.17 -12.87 -8.83
CA VAL A 24 19.82 -14.18 -8.60
C VAL A 24 19.07 -15.07 -7.59
N TYR A 25 18.40 -14.45 -6.61
CA TYR A 25 17.66 -15.16 -5.54
C TYR A 25 16.17 -14.87 -5.53
N ARG A 26 15.64 -14.24 -6.58
CA ARG A 26 14.21 -13.90 -6.64
C ARG A 26 13.35 -15.16 -6.75
N PRO A 27 12.35 -15.38 -5.90
CA PRO A 27 11.42 -16.49 -6.04
C PRO A 27 10.67 -16.42 -7.37
N GLN A 28 10.41 -17.61 -7.98
CA GLN A 28 9.75 -17.67 -9.29
C GLN A 28 8.23 -17.82 -9.19
N TYR A 29 7.70 -18.28 -8.05
CA TYR A 29 6.27 -18.55 -7.84
C TYR A 29 5.67 -17.94 -6.56
N HIS A 30 6.50 -17.41 -5.66
CA HIS A 30 6.00 -16.62 -4.54
C HIS A 30 5.79 -15.16 -4.98
N PHE A 31 4.75 -14.54 -4.43
CA PHE A 31 4.58 -13.11 -4.60
C PHE A 31 5.77 -12.34 -3.98
N VAL A 32 6.32 -11.42 -4.74
CA VAL A 32 7.38 -10.48 -4.30
C VAL A 32 7.14 -9.12 -4.93
N THR A 33 7.55 -8.06 -4.27
CA THR A 33 7.53 -6.70 -4.81
C THR A 33 8.59 -6.52 -5.90
N GLN A 34 8.45 -5.47 -6.70
CA GLN A 34 9.46 -5.13 -7.71
C GLN A 34 10.79 -4.70 -7.09
N ILE A 35 10.74 -3.92 -6.00
CA ILE A 35 11.89 -3.45 -5.20
C ILE A 35 11.42 -3.20 -3.76
N GLY A 36 12.36 -2.91 -2.85
CA GLY A 36 12.06 -2.38 -1.53
C GLY A 36 11.57 -3.41 -0.53
N TRP A 37 10.99 -2.92 0.56
CA TRP A 37 10.52 -3.70 1.70
C TRP A 37 9.06 -4.12 1.54
N LEU A 38 8.76 -5.36 1.86
CA LEU A 38 7.42 -5.96 1.91
C LEU A 38 7.21 -6.64 3.25
N ASN A 39 6.02 -6.43 3.88
CA ASN A 39 5.59 -7.24 5.03
C ASN A 39 4.13 -7.69 4.88
N ASP A 40 3.20 -7.27 5.74
CA ASP A 40 1.86 -7.83 5.84
C ASP A 40 1.06 -7.80 4.53
N PRO A 41 0.48 -8.93 4.08
CA PRO A 41 -0.57 -8.89 3.09
C PRO A 41 -1.83 -8.24 3.69
N ASN A 42 -2.51 -7.41 2.91
CA ASN A 42 -3.70 -6.68 3.31
C ASN A 42 -4.82 -6.90 2.29
N GLY A 43 -6.05 -6.81 2.74
CA GLY A 43 -7.22 -6.58 1.92
C GLY A 43 -7.36 -7.45 0.68
N MET A 44 -7.03 -8.74 0.75
CA MET A 44 -7.22 -9.63 -0.39
C MET A 44 -8.71 -9.75 -0.74
N CYS A 45 -9.06 -9.44 -1.98
CA CYS A 45 -10.45 -9.49 -2.44
C CYS A 45 -10.54 -9.97 -3.89
N PHE A 46 -11.77 -10.37 -4.31
CA PHE A 46 -12.08 -10.71 -5.69
C PHE A 46 -12.96 -9.64 -6.28
N TYR A 47 -12.52 -9.03 -7.39
CA TYR A 47 -13.20 -7.91 -8.03
C TYR A 47 -13.11 -8.01 -9.54
N LYS A 48 -14.26 -7.91 -10.22
CA LYS A 48 -14.38 -7.97 -11.69
C LYS A 48 -13.63 -9.13 -12.34
N GLY A 49 -13.66 -10.31 -11.72
CA GLY A 49 -13.07 -11.53 -12.27
C GLY A 49 -11.58 -11.74 -11.94
N GLU A 50 -10.97 -10.87 -11.14
CA GLU A 50 -9.56 -10.95 -10.75
C GLU A 50 -9.41 -10.89 -9.23
N TYR A 51 -8.37 -11.55 -8.70
CA TYR A 51 -7.95 -11.40 -7.30
C TYR A 51 -7.08 -10.15 -7.16
N HIS A 52 -7.37 -9.34 -6.17
CA HIS A 52 -6.59 -8.17 -5.80
C HIS A 52 -5.88 -8.44 -4.47
N LEU A 53 -4.59 -8.19 -4.42
CA LEU A 53 -3.75 -8.28 -3.24
C LEU A 53 -3.15 -6.92 -2.94
N PHE A 54 -3.40 -6.43 -1.74
CA PHE A 54 -2.71 -5.26 -1.21
C PHE A 54 -1.69 -5.73 -0.17
N TYR A 55 -0.68 -4.91 0.10
CA TYR A 55 0.40 -5.28 1.03
C TYR A 55 1.10 -4.04 1.57
N GLN A 56 1.62 -4.16 2.79
CA GLN A 56 2.50 -3.16 3.39
C GLN A 56 3.76 -3.05 2.55
N TYR A 57 4.11 -1.83 2.15
CA TYR A 57 5.16 -1.59 1.19
C TYR A 57 5.96 -0.32 1.47
N HIS A 58 7.28 -0.44 1.55
CA HIS A 58 8.19 0.69 1.53
C HIS A 58 9.10 0.59 0.31
N PRO A 59 8.85 1.37 -0.77
CA PRO A 59 9.56 1.20 -2.05
C PRO A 59 11.00 1.72 -2.06
N TYR A 60 11.38 2.59 -1.11
CA TYR A 60 12.60 3.39 -1.20
C TYR A 60 13.86 2.70 -0.66
N SER A 61 13.73 1.64 0.12
CA SER A 61 14.84 0.87 0.66
C SER A 61 14.42 -0.57 0.99
N ASP A 62 15.38 -1.42 1.32
CA ASP A 62 15.20 -2.79 1.82
C ASP A 62 15.00 -2.84 3.34
N GLU A 63 14.82 -1.68 3.98
CA GLU A 63 14.49 -1.54 5.39
C GLU A 63 13.06 -1.06 5.58
N TRP A 64 12.49 -1.32 6.77
CA TRP A 64 11.19 -0.80 7.16
C TRP A 64 11.18 0.73 7.18
N GLY A 65 10.14 1.34 6.66
CA GLY A 65 9.97 2.79 6.61
C GLY A 65 8.50 3.21 6.55
N PRO A 66 8.18 4.46 6.26
CA PRO A 66 6.80 4.91 6.13
C PRO A 66 6.04 4.08 5.08
N MET A 67 5.07 3.27 5.59
CA MET A 67 4.38 2.28 4.79
C MET A 67 3.41 2.91 3.80
N HIS A 68 3.49 2.42 2.58
CA HIS A 68 2.48 2.54 1.54
C HIS A 68 1.64 1.26 1.51
N TRP A 69 0.56 1.23 0.76
CA TRP A 69 -0.04 -0.01 0.28
C TRP A 69 0.36 -0.22 -1.18
N GLY A 70 1.17 -1.23 -1.40
CA GLY A 70 1.39 -1.79 -2.73
C GLY A 70 0.15 -2.54 -3.18
N HIS A 71 0.04 -2.77 -4.49
CA HIS A 71 -1.13 -3.38 -5.09
C HIS A 71 -0.73 -4.30 -6.24
N SER A 72 -1.34 -5.45 -6.31
CA SER A 72 -1.18 -6.40 -7.42
C SER A 72 -2.48 -7.14 -7.68
N LYS A 73 -2.64 -7.67 -8.89
CA LYS A 73 -3.78 -8.49 -9.27
C LYS A 73 -3.36 -9.79 -9.94
N SER A 74 -4.24 -10.80 -9.90
CA SER A 74 -4.03 -12.12 -10.49
C SER A 74 -5.37 -12.73 -10.92
N ASP A 75 -5.37 -13.51 -12.00
CA ASP A 75 -6.48 -14.35 -12.42
C ASP A 75 -6.46 -15.75 -11.78
N ASN A 76 -5.31 -16.18 -11.25
CA ASN A 76 -5.07 -17.56 -10.86
C ASN A 76 -4.31 -17.74 -9.53
N LEU A 77 -4.01 -16.64 -8.80
CA LEU A 77 -3.26 -16.60 -7.54
C LEU A 77 -1.79 -17.04 -7.64
N CYS A 78 -1.31 -17.39 -8.82
CA CYS A 78 0.07 -17.81 -9.07
C CYS A 78 0.87 -16.75 -9.80
N ASN A 79 0.26 -16.14 -10.81
CA ASN A 79 0.89 -15.09 -11.61
C ASN A 79 0.30 -13.73 -11.24
N TRP A 80 1.16 -12.80 -10.83
CA TRP A 80 0.75 -11.50 -10.34
C TRP A 80 1.22 -10.37 -11.24
N ILE A 81 0.32 -9.43 -11.49
CA ILE A 81 0.57 -8.20 -12.21
C ILE A 81 0.63 -7.07 -11.18
N HIS A 82 1.76 -6.38 -11.09
CA HIS A 82 1.88 -5.19 -10.25
C HIS A 82 1.07 -4.04 -10.81
N LEU A 83 0.31 -3.41 -9.95
CA LEU A 83 -0.52 -2.24 -10.23
C LEU A 83 0.08 -0.99 -9.54
N PRO A 84 -0.42 0.21 -9.87
CA PRO A 84 -0.03 1.42 -9.17
C PRO A 84 -0.24 1.33 -7.65
N ILE A 85 0.54 2.08 -6.89
CA ILE A 85 0.42 2.20 -5.44
C ILE A 85 -1.02 2.57 -5.05
N ALA A 86 -1.66 1.74 -4.23
CA ALA A 86 -3.02 1.99 -3.78
C ALA A 86 -3.10 3.15 -2.80
N LEU A 87 -2.24 3.14 -1.76
CA LEU A 87 -2.20 4.18 -0.72
C LEU A 87 -0.76 4.64 -0.48
N ALA A 88 -0.59 5.93 -0.26
CA ALA A 88 0.66 6.55 0.17
C ALA A 88 0.43 7.36 1.45
N PRO A 89 1.43 7.52 2.34
CA PRO A 89 1.32 8.30 3.56
C PRO A 89 1.44 9.81 3.27
N ASP A 90 0.46 10.34 2.54
CA ASP A 90 0.45 11.69 2.00
C ASP A 90 -0.64 12.60 2.59
N SER A 91 -1.31 12.15 3.66
CA SER A 91 -2.36 12.89 4.36
C SER A 91 -1.97 13.17 5.81
N GLU A 92 -2.62 14.15 6.44
CA GLU A 92 -2.34 14.52 7.84
C GLU A 92 -2.64 13.41 8.84
N PHE A 93 -3.55 12.48 8.51
CA PHE A 93 -3.96 11.37 9.36
C PHE A 93 -3.21 10.06 9.09
N ASP A 94 -2.27 10.03 8.14
CA ASP A 94 -1.44 8.85 7.83
C ASP A 94 0.02 9.19 7.48
N LYS A 95 0.48 10.38 7.76
CA LYS A 95 1.78 10.93 7.32
C LYS A 95 3.01 10.12 7.73
N ASP A 96 2.88 9.24 8.71
CA ASP A 96 3.98 8.38 9.20
C ASP A 96 3.75 6.90 8.82
N GLY A 97 2.73 6.61 8.02
CA GLY A 97 2.47 5.29 7.43
C GLY A 97 0.99 4.98 7.22
N CYS A 98 0.68 4.33 6.10
CA CYS A 98 -0.58 3.62 5.88
C CYS A 98 -0.39 2.19 6.38
N PHE A 99 -0.86 1.89 7.61
CA PHE A 99 -0.69 0.59 8.26
C PHE A 99 -1.78 -0.39 7.86
N SER A 100 -1.68 -1.61 8.36
CA SER A 100 -2.50 -2.74 7.95
C SER A 100 -4.00 -2.51 8.11
N GLY A 101 -4.78 -3.22 7.33
CA GLY A 101 -6.22 -3.12 7.28
C GLY A 101 -6.83 -4.19 6.38
N THR A 102 -7.99 -3.92 5.81
CA THR A 102 -8.76 -4.88 5.02
C THR A 102 -9.41 -4.26 3.79
N ALA A 103 -9.97 -5.09 2.92
CA ALA A 103 -10.78 -4.66 1.78
C ALA A 103 -12.17 -5.33 1.81
N LEU A 104 -13.17 -4.59 1.38
CA LEU A 104 -14.52 -5.07 1.13
C LEU A 104 -14.95 -4.67 -0.28
N VAL A 105 -15.47 -5.63 -1.04
CA VAL A 105 -16.11 -5.35 -2.34
C VAL A 105 -17.61 -5.22 -2.11
N GLU A 106 -18.14 -4.04 -2.37
CA GLU A 106 -19.55 -3.73 -2.22
C GLU A 106 -19.96 -2.69 -3.28
N ASP A 107 -21.16 -2.78 -3.83
CA ASP A 107 -21.70 -1.86 -4.84
C ASP A 107 -20.77 -1.65 -6.06
N ASP A 108 -20.16 -2.73 -6.53
CA ASP A 108 -19.19 -2.73 -7.64
C ASP A 108 -17.97 -1.81 -7.39
N LYS A 109 -17.56 -1.69 -6.14
CA LYS A 109 -16.40 -0.91 -5.69
C LYS A 109 -15.52 -1.73 -4.75
N ILE A 110 -14.23 -1.42 -4.74
CA ILE A 110 -13.34 -1.87 -3.68
C ILE A 110 -13.27 -0.75 -2.63
N ASN A 111 -13.63 -1.09 -1.40
CA ASN A 111 -13.49 -0.23 -0.23
C ASN A 111 -12.34 -0.76 0.63
N LEU A 112 -11.33 0.04 0.83
CA LEU A 112 -10.21 -0.24 1.73
C LEU A 112 -10.47 0.44 3.07
N MET A 113 -10.34 -0.30 4.16
CA MET A 113 -10.24 0.26 5.50
C MET A 113 -8.81 0.03 6.01
N TYR A 114 -8.10 1.08 6.37
CA TYR A 114 -6.70 1.02 6.74
C TYR A 114 -6.40 1.90 7.94
N THR A 115 -5.32 1.57 8.64
CA THR A 115 -4.85 2.34 9.78
C THR A 115 -3.89 3.45 9.33
N GLY A 116 -4.23 4.69 9.62
CA GLY A 116 -3.30 5.82 9.52
C GLY A 116 -2.45 5.89 10.79
N ASN A 117 -1.13 5.95 10.63
CA ASN A 117 -0.20 6.04 11.74
C ASN A 117 0.42 7.44 11.84
N LEU A 118 0.45 7.96 13.07
CA LEU A 118 1.01 9.26 13.42
C LEU A 118 1.99 9.10 14.58
N ILE A 119 3.23 9.49 14.37
CA ILE A 119 4.25 9.52 15.42
C ILE A 119 4.11 10.83 16.18
N VAL A 120 3.73 10.76 17.45
CA VAL A 120 3.60 11.93 18.34
C VAL A 120 4.94 12.20 19.05
N GLU A 121 5.54 11.17 19.62
CA GLU A 121 6.82 11.24 20.33
C GLU A 121 7.68 10.05 19.91
N ALA A 122 8.66 10.26 19.05
CA ALA A 122 9.50 9.18 18.51
C ALA A 122 10.36 8.51 19.61
N GLU A 123 10.92 9.29 20.52
CA GLU A 123 11.77 8.80 21.61
C GLU A 123 11.03 7.87 22.58
N ASN A 124 9.77 8.17 22.87
CA ASN A 124 8.91 7.40 23.75
C ASN A 124 8.02 6.40 23.02
N LYS A 125 8.20 6.23 21.70
CA LYS A 125 7.38 5.36 20.84
C LYS A 125 5.88 5.60 21.00
N LYS A 126 5.48 6.85 21.14
CA LYS A 126 4.08 7.23 21.26
C LYS A 126 3.48 7.48 19.89
N TYR A 127 2.45 6.72 19.57
CA TYR A 127 1.74 6.74 18.29
C TYR A 127 0.27 7.06 18.51
N ILE A 128 -0.34 7.71 17.53
CA ILE A 128 -1.79 7.77 17.36
C ILE A 128 -2.11 6.96 16.11
N GLN A 129 -3.10 6.08 16.23
CA GLN A 129 -3.56 5.26 15.11
C GLN A 129 -5.05 5.48 14.93
N VAL A 130 -5.42 5.85 13.71
CA VAL A 130 -6.80 6.17 13.32
C VAL A 130 -7.24 5.28 12.17
N GLN A 131 -8.55 5.04 12.02
CA GLN A 131 -9.04 4.24 10.91
C GLN A 131 -9.54 5.12 9.77
N ASN A 132 -9.14 4.77 8.58
CA ASN A 132 -9.39 5.53 7.36
C ASN A 132 -10.01 4.66 6.29
N ILE A 133 -10.73 5.28 5.37
CA ILE A 133 -11.33 4.63 4.20
C ILE A 133 -10.72 5.21 2.93
N ALA A 134 -10.50 4.34 1.94
CA ALA A 134 -10.25 4.71 0.56
C ALA A 134 -11.06 3.82 -0.38
N THR A 135 -11.51 4.35 -1.51
CA THR A 135 -12.41 3.64 -2.43
C THR A 135 -11.91 3.69 -3.86
N SER A 136 -12.24 2.64 -4.63
CA SER A 136 -11.97 2.56 -6.06
C SER A 136 -13.18 1.97 -6.81
N ASN A 137 -13.55 2.58 -7.93
CA ASN A 137 -14.58 2.07 -8.85
C ASN A 137 -13.98 1.26 -10.01
N ASP A 138 -12.69 1.40 -10.26
CA ASP A 138 -11.98 0.74 -11.36
C ASP A 138 -11.02 -0.38 -10.87
N GLY A 139 -10.85 -0.52 -9.56
CA GLY A 139 -9.92 -1.47 -8.95
C GLY A 139 -8.45 -1.08 -9.09
N ILE A 140 -8.14 0.12 -9.58
CA ILE A 140 -6.77 0.59 -9.83
C ILE A 140 -6.48 1.89 -9.07
N ASN A 141 -7.36 2.88 -9.22
CA ASN A 141 -7.19 4.19 -8.64
C ASN A 141 -7.99 4.32 -7.33
N PHE A 142 -7.30 4.47 -6.22
CA PHE A 142 -7.91 4.61 -4.90
C PHE A 142 -7.89 6.07 -4.44
N ASN A 143 -9.06 6.56 -4.01
CA ASN A 143 -9.25 7.89 -3.46
C ASN A 143 -9.55 7.79 -1.97
N LYS A 144 -8.78 8.47 -1.15
CA LYS A 144 -9.03 8.58 0.30
C LYS A 144 -10.34 9.33 0.54
N TYR A 145 -11.12 8.84 1.50
CA TYR A 145 -12.38 9.50 1.88
C TYR A 145 -12.10 10.88 2.48
N LYS A 146 -12.83 11.90 2.02
CA LYS A 146 -12.56 13.30 2.38
C LYS A 146 -12.81 13.64 3.86
N TYR A 147 -13.54 12.77 4.57
CA TYR A 147 -13.83 12.95 5.98
C TYR A 147 -13.10 11.94 6.88
N ASN A 148 -11.95 11.41 6.39
CA ASN A 148 -11.06 10.64 7.24
C ASN A 148 -10.49 11.51 8.37
N PRO A 149 -10.19 10.93 9.55
CA PRO A 149 -10.43 9.54 9.92
C PRO A 149 -11.91 9.23 10.18
N VAL A 150 -12.33 7.97 10.01
CA VAL A 150 -13.69 7.51 10.31
C VAL A 150 -13.81 6.93 11.72
N ILE A 151 -12.68 6.56 12.33
CA ILE A 151 -12.55 6.19 13.75
C ILE A 151 -11.23 6.78 14.24
N ASP A 152 -11.24 7.49 15.35
CA ASP A 152 -10.12 8.15 16.03
C ASP A 152 -10.02 7.73 17.52
#